data_550e2e79f6ca05ed1a7d5c789f03e1eb
#
_entry.id   550e2e79f6ca05ed1a7d5c789f03e1eb
#
_cell.length_a   1.000
_cell.length_b   1.000
_cell.length_c   1.000
_cell.angle_alpha   90.00
_cell.angle_beta   90.00
_cell.angle_gamma   90.00
#
_symmetry.space_group_name_H-M   'P 1'
#
loop_
_entity.id
_entity.type
_entity.pdbx_description
1 polymer ?
#
loop_
_entity_poly.entity_id
_entity_poly.type
_entity_poly.pdbx_seq_one_letter_code
_entity_poly.pdbx_strand_id
1 'polypeptide(L)'
;MEKKKPGTVTVPKENVKELLGKAKDGIVKAMDQNGDGTFDMKDVSVIAGSIGNAAKDTISAMKESAEERSRIAERKALGPIFADDLDSADFALTKLIRITDIDKKRAESEVCRDSIGYVSAQKELRIVNIYRKSAEMFGLSFYPDMDREIYYVDPTDRNSYIALEEYFSYLKLVRVGELQKTAQDLGAKYFKVTLKENNTSHSKKETKAKEKAKIVSVKESAEGKMDVTTSEASSLEVAAEMQCIGHPPKAPVLNYLRKDPAIQLLIALRMDQASPHHLKYTLKLSNSSGIKEKDAVKIDAALKALKIAGSASLVSEARSESRRFFEYEIDF
;
A
#
# COMPACT_ATOMS: atom_id res chain seq x y z
N MET A 1 -42.19 1.42 -1.46
CA MET A 1 -41.42 2.04 -2.56
C MET A 1 -40.78 0.92 -3.37
N GLU A 2 -41.44 0.53 -4.46
CA GLU A 2 -41.00 -0.54 -5.36
C GLU A 2 -39.94 -0.03 -6.34
N LYS A 3 -38.80 -0.76 -6.43
CA LYS A 3 -37.74 -0.50 -7.41
C LYS A 3 -38.10 -1.17 -8.74
N LYS A 4 -38.38 -0.38 -9.76
CA LYS A 4 -38.54 -0.81 -11.16
C LYS A 4 -37.20 -1.30 -11.74
N LYS A 5 -37.20 -2.51 -12.30
CA LYS A 5 -36.11 -3.09 -13.11
C LYS A 5 -36.11 -2.45 -14.51
N PRO A 6 -34.92 -2.22 -15.15
CA PRO A 6 -34.88 -1.70 -16.51
C PRO A 6 -35.29 -2.82 -17.53
N GLY A 7 -36.16 -2.46 -18.44
CA GLY A 7 -36.69 -3.35 -19.45
C GLY A 7 -35.67 -3.66 -20.57
N THR A 8 -35.58 -4.93 -20.90
CA THR A 8 -34.82 -5.44 -22.03
C THR A 8 -35.59 -5.11 -23.33
N VAL A 9 -34.98 -4.29 -24.19
CA VAL A 9 -35.55 -4.00 -25.53
C VAL A 9 -35.21 -5.18 -26.46
N THR A 10 -36.21 -5.98 -26.76
CA THR A 10 -36.13 -7.04 -27.78
C THR A 10 -36.50 -6.44 -29.14
N VAL A 11 -35.54 -6.40 -30.07
CA VAL A 11 -35.76 -6.01 -31.46
C VAL A 11 -36.38 -7.22 -32.21
N PRO A 12 -37.52 -7.03 -32.91
CA PRO A 12 -38.18 -8.12 -33.63
C PRO A 12 -37.31 -8.58 -34.83
N LYS A 13 -37.15 -9.92 -34.98
CA LYS A 13 -36.32 -10.59 -36.00
C LYS A 13 -36.80 -10.36 -37.43
N GLU A 14 -38.00 -9.84 -37.66
CA GLU A 14 -38.54 -9.57 -39.01
C GLU A 14 -37.92 -8.36 -39.70
N ASN A 15 -37.51 -7.33 -38.95
CA ASN A 15 -36.90 -6.13 -39.51
C ASN A 15 -35.47 -6.34 -40.05
N VAL A 16 -34.77 -7.37 -39.66
CA VAL A 16 -33.39 -7.65 -40.08
C VAL A 16 -33.34 -8.21 -41.51
N LYS A 17 -34.33 -9.02 -41.90
CA LYS A 17 -34.41 -9.56 -43.27
C LYS A 17 -34.77 -8.50 -44.31
N GLU A 18 -35.62 -7.55 -43.96
CA GLU A 18 -36.00 -6.44 -44.85
C GLU A 18 -34.88 -5.42 -45.04
N LEU A 19 -34.10 -5.17 -43.97
CA LEU A 19 -32.90 -4.33 -44.05
C LEU A 19 -31.77 -4.97 -44.87
N LEU A 20 -31.60 -6.29 -44.79
CA LEU A 20 -30.65 -7.06 -45.63
C LEU A 20 -31.06 -7.11 -47.11
N GLY A 21 -32.37 -7.15 -47.41
CA GLY A 21 -32.88 -7.06 -48.76
C GLY A 21 -32.60 -5.70 -49.39
N LYS A 22 -32.91 -4.61 -48.71
CA LYS A 22 -32.66 -3.22 -49.18
C LYS A 22 -31.17 -2.92 -49.30
N ALA A 23 -30.32 -3.53 -48.47
CA ALA A 23 -28.87 -3.42 -48.60
C ALA A 23 -28.33 -4.15 -49.83
N LYS A 24 -28.90 -5.32 -50.20
CA LYS A 24 -28.53 -6.03 -51.42
C LYS A 24 -28.89 -5.25 -52.67
N ASP A 25 -30.09 -4.70 -52.74
CA ASP A 25 -30.53 -3.90 -53.93
C ASP A 25 -29.74 -2.59 -54.03
N GLY A 26 -29.36 -1.98 -52.93
CA GLY A 26 -28.48 -0.81 -52.87
C GLY A 26 -27.05 -1.11 -53.35
N ILE A 27 -26.53 -2.30 -53.06
CA ILE A 27 -25.20 -2.74 -53.46
C ILE A 27 -25.15 -3.06 -54.96
N VAL A 28 -26.19 -3.71 -55.51
CA VAL A 28 -26.27 -4.00 -56.96
C VAL A 28 -26.38 -2.70 -57.75
N LYS A 29 -27.15 -1.72 -57.28
CA LYS A 29 -27.31 -0.42 -57.94
C LYS A 29 -26.06 0.48 -57.84
N ALA A 30 -25.24 0.28 -56.82
CA ALA A 30 -23.96 0.99 -56.63
C ALA A 30 -22.80 0.32 -57.41
N MET A 31 -23.00 -0.90 -57.94
CA MET A 31 -21.99 -1.66 -58.65
C MET A 31 -22.11 -1.53 -60.20
N ASP A 32 -23.22 -1.00 -60.72
CA ASP A 32 -23.40 -0.65 -62.13
C ASP A 32 -22.88 0.78 -62.37
N GLN A 33 -21.56 0.87 -62.64
CA GLN A 33 -20.92 2.18 -62.84
C GLN A 33 -21.01 2.67 -64.30
N ASN A 34 -21.34 1.82 -65.27
CA ASN A 34 -21.51 2.22 -66.67
C ASN A 34 -22.97 2.54 -67.01
N GLY A 35 -23.93 2.24 -66.13
CA GLY A 35 -25.35 2.60 -66.29
C GLY A 35 -26.10 1.79 -67.39
N ASP A 36 -25.55 0.65 -67.77
CA ASP A 36 -26.17 -0.18 -68.87
C ASP A 36 -27.18 -1.22 -68.31
N GLY A 37 -27.32 -1.28 -66.98
CA GLY A 37 -28.25 -2.17 -66.27
C GLY A 37 -27.80 -3.62 -66.16
N THR A 38 -26.56 -3.95 -66.63
CA THR A 38 -26.00 -5.30 -66.55
C THR A 38 -24.63 -5.28 -65.88
N PHE A 39 -24.42 -6.17 -64.90
CA PHE A 39 -23.13 -6.35 -64.23
C PHE A 39 -22.24 -7.26 -65.15
N ASP A 40 -21.25 -6.67 -65.82
CA ASP A 40 -20.34 -7.42 -66.67
C ASP A 40 -18.87 -7.42 -66.20
N MET A 41 -18.00 -8.15 -66.92
CA MET A 41 -16.57 -8.27 -66.53
C MET A 41 -15.79 -6.96 -66.65
N LYS A 42 -16.34 -5.92 -67.28
CA LYS A 42 -15.69 -4.62 -67.38
C LYS A 42 -15.94 -3.81 -66.12
N ASP A 43 -17.15 -3.92 -65.58
CA ASP A 43 -17.45 -3.32 -64.26
C ASP A 43 -16.60 -3.96 -63.17
N VAL A 44 -16.39 -5.26 -63.22
CA VAL A 44 -15.51 -5.97 -62.28
C VAL A 44 -14.06 -5.48 -62.36
N SER A 45 -13.55 -5.09 -63.51
CA SER A 45 -12.17 -4.62 -63.63
C SER A 45 -11.95 -3.22 -63.11
N VAL A 46 -12.94 -2.32 -63.18
CA VAL A 46 -12.91 -0.95 -62.66
C VAL A 46 -13.10 -0.99 -61.14
N ILE A 47 -14.03 -1.83 -60.68
CA ILE A 47 -14.27 -2.04 -59.26
C ILE A 47 -13.06 -2.71 -58.57
N ALA A 48 -12.41 -3.67 -59.20
CA ALA A 48 -11.23 -4.35 -58.65
C ALA A 48 -10.04 -3.41 -58.46
N GLY A 49 -9.87 -2.39 -59.31
CA GLY A 49 -8.83 -1.37 -59.14
C GLY A 49 -9.10 -0.40 -57.95
N SER A 50 -10.34 0.05 -57.82
CA SER A 50 -10.74 1.00 -56.76
C SER A 50 -10.97 0.30 -55.42
N ILE A 51 -11.56 -0.91 -55.41
CA ILE A 51 -11.73 -1.73 -54.21
C ILE A 51 -10.36 -2.17 -53.65
N GLY A 52 -9.39 -2.45 -54.55
CA GLY A 52 -8.03 -2.84 -54.11
C GLY A 52 -7.35 -1.78 -53.26
N ASN A 53 -7.47 -0.52 -53.62
CA ASN A 53 -6.88 0.58 -52.83
C ASN A 53 -7.71 0.94 -51.61
N ALA A 54 -9.03 1.11 -51.75
CA ALA A 54 -9.91 1.38 -50.62
C ALA A 54 -9.93 0.22 -49.61
N ALA A 55 -9.84 -1.02 -50.04
CA ALA A 55 -9.72 -2.17 -49.16
C ALA A 55 -8.35 -2.20 -48.44
N LYS A 56 -7.27 -1.86 -49.14
CA LYS A 56 -5.94 -1.74 -48.53
C LYS A 56 -5.90 -0.61 -47.48
N ASP A 57 -6.47 0.55 -47.79
CA ASP A 57 -6.53 1.69 -46.87
C ASP A 57 -7.41 1.37 -45.66
N THR A 58 -8.54 0.69 -45.87
CA THR A 58 -9.41 0.24 -44.78
C THR A 58 -8.75 -0.83 -43.91
N ILE A 59 -8.06 -1.79 -44.51
CA ILE A 59 -7.32 -2.83 -43.79
C ILE A 59 -6.15 -2.23 -43.00
N SER A 60 -5.42 -1.26 -43.59
CA SER A 60 -4.34 -0.56 -42.90
C SER A 60 -4.87 0.25 -41.73
N ALA A 61 -5.96 1.00 -41.92
CA ALA A 61 -6.60 1.77 -40.83
C ALA A 61 -7.16 0.86 -39.71
N MET A 62 -7.74 -0.29 -40.06
CA MET A 62 -8.18 -1.28 -39.07
C MET A 62 -7.01 -1.93 -38.35
N LYS A 63 -5.92 -2.22 -39.02
CA LYS A 63 -4.70 -2.78 -38.43
C LYS A 63 -4.07 -1.77 -37.48
N GLU A 64 -3.91 -0.53 -37.91
CA GLU A 64 -3.38 0.56 -37.09
C GLU A 64 -4.25 0.81 -35.83
N SER A 65 -5.57 0.83 -35.98
CA SER A 65 -6.53 0.90 -34.89
C SER A 65 -6.46 -0.29 -33.93
N ALA A 66 -6.22 -1.51 -34.44
CA ALA A 66 -6.04 -2.71 -33.65
C ALA A 66 -4.70 -2.70 -32.88
N GLU A 67 -3.63 -2.26 -33.54
CA GLU A 67 -2.31 -2.10 -32.92
C GLU A 67 -2.33 -1.05 -31.80
N GLU A 68 -2.98 0.10 -32.02
CA GLU A 68 -3.13 1.14 -31.02
C GLU A 68 -3.94 0.66 -29.81
N ARG A 69 -5.06 -0.04 -30.04
CA ARG A 69 -5.82 -0.67 -28.94
C ARG A 69 -4.99 -1.70 -28.18
N SER A 70 -4.16 -2.46 -28.86
CA SER A 70 -3.24 -3.43 -28.25
C SER A 70 -2.20 -2.73 -27.38
N ARG A 71 -1.59 -1.62 -27.87
CA ARG A 71 -0.63 -0.81 -27.13
C ARG A 71 -1.26 -0.18 -25.88
N ILE A 72 -2.48 0.36 -25.98
CA ILE A 72 -3.22 0.92 -24.84
C ILE A 72 -3.51 -0.17 -23.80
N ALA A 73 -3.96 -1.36 -24.23
CA ALA A 73 -4.21 -2.48 -23.34
C ALA A 73 -2.94 -2.98 -22.65
N GLU A 74 -1.83 -3.07 -23.39
CA GLU A 74 -0.52 -3.44 -22.87
C GLU A 74 0.00 -2.40 -21.87
N ARG A 75 -0.07 -1.09 -22.19
CA ARG A 75 0.31 0.00 -21.28
C ARG A 75 -0.49 -0.06 -19.98
N LYS A 76 -1.79 -0.31 -20.06
CA LYS A 76 -2.65 -0.49 -18.89
C LYS A 76 -2.26 -1.72 -18.05
N ALA A 77 -1.90 -2.83 -18.71
CA ALA A 77 -1.52 -4.07 -18.04
C ALA A 77 -0.13 -3.99 -17.38
N LEU A 78 0.83 -3.31 -18.02
CA LEU A 78 2.20 -3.17 -17.52
C LEU A 78 2.37 -2.00 -16.55
N GLY A 79 1.52 -0.98 -16.64
CA GLY A 79 1.45 0.18 -15.76
C GLY A 79 2.74 1.00 -15.68
N PRO A 80 3.45 1.28 -16.80
CA PRO A 80 4.71 2.01 -16.75
C PRO A 80 4.52 3.41 -16.14
N ILE A 81 5.57 3.90 -15.49
CA ILE A 81 5.70 5.26 -14.95
C ILE A 81 6.85 5.92 -15.72
N PHE A 82 6.64 7.13 -16.20
CA PHE A 82 7.64 7.93 -16.88
C PHE A 82 8.05 9.13 -16.04
N ALA A 83 9.17 9.76 -16.37
CA ALA A 83 9.64 10.93 -15.65
C ALA A 83 8.61 12.07 -15.63
N ASP A 84 7.96 12.32 -16.76
CA ASP A 84 6.93 13.37 -16.89
C ASP A 84 5.68 13.09 -16.05
N ASP A 85 5.41 11.83 -15.69
CA ASP A 85 4.28 11.48 -14.83
C ASP A 85 4.47 12.02 -13.40
N LEU A 86 5.73 12.22 -12.94
CA LEU A 86 6.03 12.70 -11.58
C LEU A 86 5.52 14.12 -11.33
N ASP A 87 5.47 14.94 -12.38
CA ASP A 87 4.98 16.33 -12.32
C ASP A 87 3.45 16.42 -12.45
N SER A 88 2.79 15.29 -12.73
CA SER A 88 1.34 15.24 -12.87
C SER A 88 0.63 15.36 -11.52
N ALA A 89 -0.40 16.21 -11.45
CA ALA A 89 -1.25 16.33 -10.26
C ALA A 89 -1.99 15.03 -9.90
N ASP A 90 -2.18 14.14 -10.89
CA ASP A 90 -2.83 12.83 -10.70
C ASP A 90 -1.87 11.74 -10.21
N PHE A 91 -0.54 12.01 -10.24
CA PHE A 91 0.45 11.06 -9.76
C PHE A 91 0.57 11.14 -8.25
N ALA A 92 0.37 10.02 -7.59
CA ALA A 92 0.56 9.90 -6.15
C ALA A 92 1.33 8.62 -5.82
N LEU A 93 2.41 8.80 -5.09
CA LEU A 93 3.14 7.67 -4.51
C LEU A 93 2.25 6.90 -3.53
N THR A 94 2.37 5.58 -3.58
CA THR A 94 1.69 4.70 -2.64
C THR A 94 2.44 4.65 -1.32
N LYS A 95 1.75 4.29 -0.23
CA LYS A 95 2.38 4.09 1.08
C LYS A 95 3.43 2.98 1.08
N LEU A 96 3.25 1.99 0.21
CA LEU A 96 4.16 0.86 0.03
C LEU A 96 4.81 1.00 -1.34
N ILE A 97 6.12 1.01 -1.37
CA ILE A 97 6.92 1.03 -2.60
C ILE A 97 7.89 -0.13 -2.62
N ARG A 98 8.30 -0.52 -3.81
CA ARG A 98 9.29 -1.55 -4.05
C ARG A 98 10.42 -0.99 -4.90
N ILE A 99 11.66 -1.19 -4.46
CA ILE A 99 12.85 -0.94 -5.28
C ILE A 99 13.21 -2.26 -5.98
N THR A 100 13.28 -2.23 -7.29
CA THR A 100 13.49 -3.44 -8.11
C THR A 100 14.28 -3.13 -9.36
N ASP A 101 14.80 -4.17 -10.00
CA ASP A 101 15.32 -4.06 -11.36
C ASP A 101 14.20 -4.23 -12.38
N ILE A 102 14.45 -3.81 -13.61
CA ILE A 102 13.49 -4.01 -14.70
C ILE A 102 13.35 -5.50 -15.02
N ASP A 103 12.15 -6.02 -15.02
CA ASP A 103 11.89 -7.41 -15.40
C ASP A 103 11.92 -7.59 -16.93
N LYS A 104 12.16 -8.84 -17.39
CA LYS A 104 12.30 -9.17 -18.79
C LYS A 104 11.09 -8.73 -19.63
N LYS A 105 9.86 -8.92 -19.13
CA LYS A 105 8.64 -8.56 -19.86
C LYS A 105 8.56 -7.07 -20.16
N ARG A 106 8.95 -6.23 -19.19
CA ARG A 106 8.95 -4.77 -19.35
C ARG A 106 10.14 -4.28 -20.13
N ALA A 107 11.29 -4.96 -20.01
CA ALA A 107 12.48 -4.63 -20.79
C ALA A 107 12.29 -4.87 -22.31
N GLU A 108 11.49 -5.88 -22.68
CA GLU A 108 11.19 -6.22 -24.07
C GLU A 108 10.00 -5.44 -24.65
N SER A 109 9.20 -4.77 -23.81
CA SER A 109 7.98 -4.06 -24.24
C SER A 109 8.28 -2.64 -24.70
N GLU A 110 7.85 -2.30 -25.90
CA GLU A 110 7.93 -0.95 -26.48
C GLU A 110 7.20 0.09 -25.61
N VAL A 111 6.07 -0.28 -25.00
CA VAL A 111 5.27 0.63 -24.17
C VAL A 111 5.92 0.96 -22.82
N CYS A 112 6.97 0.22 -22.45
CA CYS A 112 7.76 0.45 -21.24
C CYS A 112 9.13 1.08 -21.51
N ARG A 113 9.42 1.41 -22.79
CA ARG A 113 10.69 2.08 -23.13
C ARG A 113 10.80 3.38 -22.36
N ASP A 114 11.97 3.62 -21.75
CA ASP A 114 12.29 4.79 -20.94
C ASP A 114 11.43 4.97 -19.65
N SER A 115 10.68 3.95 -19.26
CA SER A 115 9.98 3.98 -17.97
C SER A 115 10.98 3.95 -16.81
N ILE A 116 10.64 4.67 -15.74
CA ILE A 116 11.41 4.78 -14.50
C ILE A 116 10.90 3.84 -13.40
N GLY A 117 9.77 3.20 -13.64
CA GLY A 117 9.11 2.29 -12.74
C GLY A 117 7.77 1.81 -13.30
N TYR A 118 6.97 1.19 -12.45
CA TYR A 118 5.61 0.77 -12.83
C TYR A 118 4.70 0.63 -11.63
N VAL A 119 3.39 0.77 -11.85
CA VAL A 119 2.36 0.50 -10.84
C VAL A 119 1.87 -0.93 -10.98
N SER A 120 1.84 -1.67 -9.89
CA SER A 120 1.20 -2.98 -9.81
C SER A 120 0.08 -2.98 -8.77
N ALA A 121 -0.95 -3.79 -9.01
CA ALA A 121 -2.00 -4.05 -8.03
C ALA A 121 -1.88 -5.50 -7.56
N GLN A 122 -1.74 -5.67 -6.26
CA GLN A 122 -1.70 -6.98 -5.61
C GLN A 122 -2.84 -7.06 -4.60
N LYS A 123 -3.85 -7.86 -4.92
CA LYS A 123 -5.10 -7.93 -4.16
C LYS A 123 -5.72 -6.52 -4.02
N GLU A 124 -5.78 -5.97 -2.81
CA GLU A 124 -6.35 -4.64 -2.53
C GLU A 124 -5.27 -3.53 -2.42
N LEU A 125 -3.99 -3.87 -2.61
CA LEU A 125 -2.89 -2.92 -2.49
C LEU A 125 -2.36 -2.49 -3.86
N ARG A 126 -2.18 -1.20 -4.03
CA ARG A 126 -1.38 -0.62 -5.11
C ARG A 126 0.06 -0.46 -4.60
N ILE A 127 1.01 -0.89 -5.41
CA ILE A 127 2.44 -0.82 -5.13
C ILE A 127 3.09 -0.07 -6.30
N VAL A 128 3.82 0.97 -6.00
CA VAL A 128 4.71 1.62 -6.95
C VAL A 128 6.05 0.88 -6.89
N ASN A 129 6.43 0.32 -8.03
CA ASN A 129 7.72 -0.35 -8.21
C ASN A 129 8.65 0.63 -8.92
N ILE A 130 9.70 1.02 -8.25
CA ILE A 130 10.69 1.99 -8.73
C ILE A 130 11.90 1.21 -9.22
N TYR A 131 12.39 1.50 -10.41
CA TYR A 131 13.62 0.88 -10.88
C TYR A 131 14.81 1.48 -10.14
N ARG A 132 15.68 0.61 -9.61
CA ARG A 132 16.85 1.01 -8.81
C ARG A 132 17.66 2.11 -9.49
N LYS A 133 17.93 1.98 -10.80
CA LYS A 133 18.68 2.97 -11.59
C LYS A 133 18.01 4.34 -11.72
N SER A 134 16.71 4.42 -11.45
CA SER A 134 15.90 5.65 -11.61
C SER A 134 15.36 6.17 -10.28
N ALA A 135 15.73 5.56 -9.16
CA ALA A 135 15.16 5.88 -7.84
C ALA A 135 15.43 7.34 -7.41
N GLU A 136 16.58 7.89 -7.77
CA GLU A 136 16.92 9.30 -7.48
C GLU A 136 15.98 10.30 -8.16
N MET A 137 15.40 9.94 -9.31
CA MET A 137 14.46 10.81 -10.04
C MET A 137 13.17 11.07 -9.27
N PHE A 138 12.83 10.21 -8.32
CA PHE A 138 11.63 10.36 -7.48
C PHE A 138 11.81 11.36 -6.34
N GLY A 139 13.02 11.82 -6.06
CA GLY A 139 13.31 12.78 -4.99
C GLY A 139 12.97 12.28 -3.60
N LEU A 140 13.09 10.95 -3.36
CA LEU A 140 12.71 10.29 -2.11
C LEU A 140 13.92 10.04 -1.23
N SER A 141 13.69 10.08 0.08
CA SER A 141 14.63 9.64 1.11
C SER A 141 14.33 8.22 1.57
N PHE A 142 15.37 7.41 1.75
CA PHE A 142 15.26 6.02 2.18
C PHE A 142 16.02 5.76 3.47
N TYR A 143 15.40 5.05 4.41
CA TYR A 143 16.06 4.60 5.63
C TYR A 143 16.08 3.06 5.69
N PRO A 144 17.22 2.41 6.04
CA PRO A 144 18.54 3.02 6.31
C PRO A 144 19.25 3.51 5.05
N ASP A 145 18.98 2.88 3.92
CA ASP A 145 19.55 3.12 2.59
C ASP A 145 18.56 2.66 1.51
N MET A 146 18.99 2.62 0.24
CA MET A 146 18.16 2.21 -0.90
C MET A 146 18.41 0.73 -1.31
N ASP A 147 19.07 -0.05 -0.48
CA ASP A 147 19.47 -1.42 -0.83
C ASP A 147 18.38 -2.45 -0.50
N ARG A 148 17.41 -2.09 0.30
CA ARG A 148 16.27 -2.96 0.61
C ARG A 148 15.28 -3.03 -0.55
N GLU A 149 14.45 -4.06 -0.53
CA GLU A 149 13.47 -4.26 -1.61
C GLU A 149 12.15 -3.52 -1.35
N ILE A 150 11.67 -3.49 -0.10
CA ILE A 150 10.35 -2.98 0.28
C ILE A 150 10.47 -1.89 1.32
N TYR A 151 9.74 -0.80 1.07
CA TYR A 151 9.69 0.36 1.96
C TYR A 151 8.25 0.79 2.21
N TYR A 152 8.04 1.36 3.38
CA TYR A 152 6.77 1.95 3.75
C TYR A 152 6.97 3.41 4.14
N VAL A 153 6.00 4.26 3.79
CA VAL A 153 6.09 5.71 4.01
C VAL A 153 6.23 6.06 5.48
N ASP A 154 7.08 7.04 5.79
CA ASP A 154 7.17 7.64 7.12
C ASP A 154 5.84 8.32 7.46
N PRO A 155 5.27 8.13 8.68
CA PRO A 155 4.01 8.72 9.08
C PRO A 155 4.04 10.25 9.17
N THR A 156 5.21 10.87 9.21
CA THR A 156 5.42 12.32 9.36
C THR A 156 5.83 13.00 8.06
N ASP A 157 6.45 12.25 7.13
CA ASP A 157 6.94 12.77 5.86
C ASP A 157 6.60 11.83 4.70
N ARG A 158 5.87 12.35 3.72
CA ARG A 158 5.42 11.57 2.55
C ARG A 158 6.53 11.26 1.55
N ASN A 159 7.65 11.98 1.62
CA ASN A 159 8.79 11.79 0.73
C ASN A 159 9.87 10.91 1.37
N SER A 160 9.68 10.49 2.62
CA SER A 160 10.58 9.61 3.34
C SER A 160 9.98 8.20 3.46
N TYR A 161 10.80 7.20 3.16
CA TYR A 161 10.41 5.80 3.16
C TYR A 161 11.37 4.98 4.01
N ILE A 162 10.81 4.15 4.86
CA ILE A 162 11.53 3.31 5.83
C ILE A 162 11.46 1.87 5.34
N ALA A 163 12.60 1.16 5.30
CA ALA A 163 12.63 -0.25 4.99
C ALA A 163 11.64 -1.02 5.87
N LEU A 164 10.82 -1.88 5.27
CA LEU A 164 9.70 -2.50 5.98
C LEU A 164 10.15 -3.36 7.15
N GLU A 165 11.31 -4.01 7.04
CA GLU A 165 11.93 -4.81 8.10
C GLU A 165 12.44 -3.97 9.28
N GLU A 166 12.78 -2.70 9.04
CA GLU A 166 13.27 -1.75 10.05
C GLU A 166 12.17 -0.82 10.62
N TYR A 167 10.96 -0.92 10.06
CA TYR A 167 9.92 0.08 10.25
C TYR A 167 9.56 0.35 11.71
N PHE A 168 9.29 -0.68 12.49
CA PHE A 168 8.92 -0.52 13.90
C PHE A 168 10.11 -0.16 14.78
N SER A 169 11.29 -0.70 14.48
CA SER A 169 12.54 -0.37 15.19
C SER A 169 12.89 1.10 15.00
N TYR A 170 12.80 1.58 13.78
CA TYR A 170 13.01 2.99 13.45
C TYR A 170 12.01 3.90 14.18
N LEU A 171 10.71 3.60 14.11
CA LEU A 171 9.69 4.40 14.77
C LEU A 171 9.86 4.42 16.30
N LYS A 172 10.29 3.31 16.91
CA LYS A 172 10.65 3.27 18.32
C LYS A 172 11.79 4.25 18.63
N LEU A 173 12.86 4.18 17.85
CA LEU A 173 14.06 5.01 18.04
C LEU A 173 13.74 6.50 17.91
N VAL A 174 13.06 6.92 16.85
CA VAL A 174 12.76 8.35 16.61
C VAL A 174 11.78 8.92 17.65
N ARG A 175 10.82 8.13 18.14
CA ARG A 175 9.90 8.56 19.20
C ARG A 175 10.60 8.71 20.55
N VAL A 176 11.50 7.79 20.89
CA VAL A 176 12.33 7.92 22.12
C VAL A 176 13.20 9.15 22.02
N GLY A 177 13.85 9.38 20.88
CA GLY A 177 14.65 10.58 20.65
C GLY A 177 13.84 11.87 20.74
N GLU A 178 12.61 11.88 20.19
CA GLU A 178 11.72 13.04 20.30
C GLU A 178 11.23 13.28 21.73
N LEU A 179 10.92 12.22 22.53
CA LEU A 179 10.62 12.34 23.96
C LEU A 179 11.81 12.92 24.73
N GLN A 180 13.01 12.40 24.47
CA GLN A 180 14.25 12.88 25.09
C GLN A 180 14.50 14.35 24.78
N LYS A 181 14.39 14.74 23.50
CA LYS A 181 14.53 16.13 23.08
C LYS A 181 13.46 17.04 23.70
N THR A 182 12.22 16.56 23.75
CA THR A 182 11.11 17.27 24.41
C THR A 182 11.41 17.53 25.89
N ALA A 183 11.86 16.51 26.63
CA ALA A 183 12.24 16.66 28.02
C ALA A 183 13.38 17.69 28.20
N GLN A 184 14.39 17.63 27.34
CA GLN A 184 15.48 18.58 27.32
C GLN A 184 14.98 20.01 27.07
N ASP A 185 14.17 20.23 26.01
CA ASP A 185 13.67 21.58 25.69
C ASP A 185 12.77 22.15 26.79
N LEU A 186 12.04 21.31 27.51
CA LEU A 186 11.25 21.70 28.69
C LEU A 186 12.09 21.93 29.93
N GLY A 187 13.41 21.77 29.86
CA GLY A 187 14.35 22.06 30.96
C GLY A 187 14.39 20.97 32.05
N ALA A 188 14.16 19.72 31.66
CA ALA A 188 14.26 18.59 32.60
C ALA A 188 15.67 18.46 33.18
N LYS A 189 15.76 18.07 34.45
CA LYS A 189 16.98 17.66 35.16
C LYS A 189 17.20 16.16 35.06
N TYR A 190 16.11 15.40 35.04
CA TYR A 190 16.14 13.96 34.87
C TYR A 190 15.02 13.53 33.93
N PHE A 191 15.29 12.51 33.13
CA PHE A 191 14.35 11.91 32.20
C PHE A 191 14.64 10.42 32.06
N LYS A 192 13.58 9.60 32.12
CA LYS A 192 13.66 8.16 31.89
C LYS A 192 12.48 7.68 31.10
N VAL A 193 12.77 6.89 30.04
CA VAL A 193 11.78 6.19 29.23
C VAL A 193 11.96 4.71 29.36
N THR A 194 10.89 4.02 29.68
CA THR A 194 10.84 2.55 29.78
C THR A 194 9.80 2.03 28.79
N LEU A 195 10.20 1.12 27.92
CA LEU A 195 9.29 0.39 27.05
C LEU A 195 8.70 -0.79 27.84
N LYS A 196 7.37 -0.89 27.81
CA LYS A 196 6.62 -1.98 28.44
C LYS A 196 5.68 -2.62 27.42
N GLU A 197 5.47 -3.92 27.54
CA GLU A 197 4.50 -4.66 26.75
C GLU A 197 3.43 -5.29 27.66
N ASN A 198 2.16 -5.03 27.39
CA ASN A 198 1.06 -5.67 28.10
C ASN A 198 0.85 -7.09 27.57
N ASN A 199 1.35 -8.08 28.27
CA ASN A 199 1.13 -9.49 28.01
C ASN A 199 -0.24 -9.96 28.54
N THR A 200 -1.34 -9.33 28.15
CA THR A 200 -2.66 -9.92 28.35
C THR A 200 -2.82 -11.06 27.35
N SER A 201 -2.35 -12.24 27.70
CA SER A 201 -2.63 -13.47 26.96
C SER A 201 -4.10 -13.86 27.15
N HIS A 202 -5.00 -13.21 26.43
CA HIS A 202 -6.29 -13.80 26.13
C HIS A 202 -6.06 -14.95 25.13
N SER A 203 -5.65 -16.11 25.63
CA SER A 203 -5.75 -17.34 24.87
C SER A 203 -7.24 -17.71 24.77
N LYS A 204 -7.94 -17.09 23.84
CA LYS A 204 -9.14 -17.71 23.27
C LYS A 204 -8.66 -18.89 22.45
N LYS A 205 -8.48 -20.03 23.10
CA LYS A 205 -8.48 -21.34 22.44
C LYS A 205 -9.87 -21.55 21.84
N GLU A 206 -10.08 -21.13 20.62
CA GLU A 206 -11.04 -21.76 19.75
C GLU A 206 -10.43 -23.04 19.20
N THR A 207 -10.37 -24.05 20.04
CA THR A 207 -10.09 -25.40 19.59
C THR A 207 -11.44 -26.03 19.22
N LYS A 208 -11.89 -25.82 17.99
CA LYS A 208 -12.79 -26.75 17.33
C LYS A 208 -11.92 -27.78 16.60
N ALA A 209 -11.43 -28.76 17.31
CA ALA A 209 -10.96 -30.01 16.73
C ALA A 209 -11.73 -31.14 17.40
N LYS A 210 -12.68 -31.69 16.67
CA LYS A 210 -13.22 -33.00 16.94
C LYS A 210 -12.12 -34.00 16.58
N GLU A 211 -11.52 -34.62 17.57
CA GLU A 211 -10.95 -35.95 17.41
C GLU A 211 -11.15 -36.75 18.69
N LYS A 212 -11.83 -37.87 18.49
CA LYS A 212 -12.01 -38.93 19.48
C LYS A 212 -10.65 -39.59 19.69
N ALA A 213 -10.10 -39.56 20.88
CA ALA A 213 -9.06 -40.47 21.30
C ALA A 213 -9.31 -40.93 22.73
N LYS A 214 -9.23 -42.23 22.86
CA LYS A 214 -9.50 -43.11 23.98
C LYS A 214 -8.92 -42.69 25.31
N ILE A 215 -9.75 -42.87 26.32
CA ILE A 215 -9.41 -42.90 27.74
C ILE A 215 -8.47 -44.03 28.02
N VAL A 216 -7.34 -43.72 28.64
CA VAL A 216 -6.63 -44.65 29.50
C VAL A 216 -6.47 -43.99 30.86
N SER A 217 -7.17 -44.53 31.82
CA SER A 217 -7.09 -44.14 33.22
C SER A 217 -5.80 -44.67 33.85
N VAL A 218 -5.06 -43.77 34.48
CA VAL A 218 -4.15 -44.13 35.58
C VAL A 218 -4.45 -43.17 36.73
N LYS A 219 -4.91 -43.79 37.80
CA LYS A 219 -4.97 -43.21 39.14
C LYS A 219 -3.52 -43.16 39.68
N GLU A 220 -3.11 -42.04 40.23
CA GLU A 220 -2.54 -42.03 41.58
C GLU A 220 -2.31 -40.61 42.09
N SER A 221 -2.55 -40.48 43.33
CA SER A 221 -2.61 -39.36 44.20
C SER A 221 -1.23 -38.76 44.54
N ALA A 222 -1.12 -37.43 44.53
CA ALA A 222 -0.32 -36.74 45.53
C ALA A 222 -0.78 -35.25 45.60
N GLU A 223 -1.21 -34.84 46.77
CA GLU A 223 -1.47 -33.44 47.12
C GLU A 223 -0.18 -32.63 46.99
N GLY A 224 -0.18 -31.72 46.05
CA GLY A 224 0.79 -30.65 45.95
C GLY A 224 0.02 -29.40 45.48
N LYS A 225 -0.33 -28.53 46.41
CA LYS A 225 -0.74 -27.16 46.09
C LYS A 225 0.43 -26.49 45.41
N MET A 226 0.37 -26.49 44.07
CA MET A 226 1.26 -25.68 43.26
C MET A 226 0.55 -24.34 43.06
N ASP A 227 0.89 -23.37 43.92
CA ASP A 227 0.63 -21.97 43.66
C ASP A 227 1.35 -21.60 42.38
N VAL A 228 0.67 -21.70 41.22
CA VAL A 228 1.12 -21.14 39.98
C VAL A 228 0.99 -19.61 40.12
N THR A 229 1.97 -19.01 40.73
CA THR A 229 2.21 -17.58 40.57
C THR A 229 2.58 -17.40 39.10
N THR A 230 1.57 -17.08 38.28
CA THR A 230 1.78 -16.60 36.93
C THR A 230 2.52 -15.28 37.04
N SER A 231 3.83 -15.31 37.11
CA SER A 231 4.64 -14.12 36.94
C SER A 231 4.38 -13.62 35.50
N GLU A 232 3.57 -12.56 35.37
CA GLU A 232 3.51 -11.75 34.18
C GLU A 232 4.91 -11.19 33.96
N ALA A 233 5.72 -11.91 33.18
CA ALA A 233 6.98 -11.41 32.69
C ALA A 233 6.66 -10.34 31.63
N SER A 234 6.34 -9.13 32.08
CA SER A 234 6.35 -7.96 31.21
C SER A 234 7.81 -7.72 30.82
N SER A 235 8.13 -7.83 29.53
CA SER A 235 9.45 -7.43 29.05
C SER A 235 9.60 -5.93 29.30
N LEU A 236 10.52 -5.58 30.18
CA LEU A 236 10.81 -4.22 30.60
C LEU A 236 12.15 -3.83 29.99
N GLU A 237 12.16 -2.82 29.14
CA GLU A 237 13.38 -2.30 28.51
C GLU A 237 13.51 -0.80 28.80
N VAL A 238 14.62 -0.39 29.45
CA VAL A 238 14.96 1.03 29.56
C VAL A 238 15.39 1.51 28.15
N ALA A 239 14.56 2.32 27.52
CA ALA A 239 14.79 2.81 26.17
C ALA A 239 15.70 4.05 26.14
N ALA A 240 15.64 4.91 27.17
CA ALA A 240 16.52 6.05 27.36
C ALA A 240 16.51 6.51 28.80
N GLU A 241 17.65 7.00 29.28
CA GLU A 241 17.79 7.67 30.57
C GLU A 241 18.81 8.81 30.43
N MET A 242 18.52 9.97 31.02
CA MET A 242 19.32 11.17 30.85
C MET A 242 19.25 12.04 32.12
N GLN A 243 20.39 12.61 32.49
CA GLN A 243 20.50 13.66 33.51
C GLN A 243 21.00 14.93 32.82
N CYS A 244 20.41 16.06 33.18
CA CYS A 244 20.72 17.38 32.66
C CYS A 244 20.85 18.41 33.77
N ILE A 245 21.46 19.55 33.46
CA ILE A 245 21.59 20.66 34.43
C ILE A 245 20.23 21.35 34.68
N GLY A 246 19.31 21.22 33.70
CA GLY A 246 18.07 21.98 33.68
C GLY A 246 18.26 23.40 33.12
N HIS A 247 17.19 23.98 32.62
CA HIS A 247 17.14 25.37 32.15
C HIS A 247 15.67 25.85 32.09
N PRO A 248 15.42 27.13 31.89
CA PRO A 248 14.05 27.61 31.65
C PRO A 248 13.41 26.88 30.43
N PRO A 249 12.12 26.52 30.52
CA PRO A 249 11.47 25.75 29.47
C PRO A 249 11.42 26.51 28.12
N LYS A 250 11.59 25.77 27.04
CA LYS A 250 11.41 26.23 25.65
C LYS A 250 10.36 25.34 25.01
N ALA A 251 9.56 25.91 24.10
CA ALA A 251 8.57 25.15 23.34
C ALA A 251 9.27 24.13 22.42
N PRO A 252 9.02 22.82 22.60
CA PRO A 252 9.63 21.80 21.77
C PRO A 252 8.98 21.74 20.38
N VAL A 253 9.76 21.30 19.38
CA VAL A 253 9.26 20.99 18.04
C VAL A 253 8.96 19.50 17.97
N LEU A 254 7.72 19.15 17.62
CA LEU A 254 7.25 17.77 17.57
C LEU A 254 6.89 17.36 16.14
N ASN A 255 7.27 16.14 15.78
CA ASN A 255 6.93 15.48 14.49
C ASN A 255 6.06 14.25 14.75
N TYR A 256 6.62 13.21 15.35
CA TYR A 256 5.94 11.92 15.60
C TYR A 256 4.92 11.97 16.73
N LEU A 257 5.19 12.76 17.75
CA LEU A 257 4.36 12.87 18.97
C LEU A 257 3.45 14.10 18.94
N ARG A 258 3.44 14.84 17.86
CA ARG A 258 2.67 16.10 17.71
C ARG A 258 1.18 15.95 18.04
N LYS A 259 0.59 14.80 17.75
CA LYS A 259 -0.85 14.54 17.94
C LYS A 259 -1.15 13.80 19.25
N ASP A 260 -0.14 13.50 20.06
CA ASP A 260 -0.35 12.78 21.32
C ASP A 260 -0.84 13.74 22.40
N PRO A 261 -2.04 13.50 22.99
CA PRO A 261 -2.62 14.40 23.96
C PRO A 261 -1.84 14.46 25.30
N ALA A 262 -1.15 13.37 25.69
CA ALA A 262 -0.36 13.36 26.91
C ALA A 262 0.88 14.24 26.76
N ILE A 263 1.52 14.23 25.60
CA ILE A 263 2.66 15.09 25.30
C ILE A 263 2.24 16.55 25.18
N GLN A 264 1.09 16.84 24.55
CA GLN A 264 0.56 18.20 24.49
C GLN A 264 0.24 18.74 25.90
N LEU A 265 -0.35 17.91 26.76
CA LEU A 265 -0.63 18.27 28.15
C LEU A 265 0.67 18.50 28.93
N LEU A 266 1.68 17.65 28.78
CA LEU A 266 3.01 17.82 29.39
C LEU A 266 3.60 19.19 29.05
N ILE A 267 3.59 19.54 27.76
CA ILE A 267 4.12 20.82 27.27
C ILE A 267 3.34 21.99 27.92
N ALA A 268 2.00 21.92 27.85
CA ALA A 268 1.15 22.97 28.41
C ALA A 268 1.40 23.18 29.91
N LEU A 269 1.44 22.09 30.70
CA LEU A 269 1.70 22.15 32.15
C LEU A 269 3.10 22.71 32.45
N ARG A 270 4.10 22.37 31.64
CA ARG A 270 5.48 22.83 31.90
C ARG A 270 5.72 24.28 31.47
N MET A 271 4.98 24.74 30.47
CA MET A 271 5.03 26.14 30.03
C MET A 271 4.24 27.10 30.94
N ASP A 272 3.41 26.57 31.85
CA ASP A 272 2.67 27.38 32.84
C ASP A 272 3.58 27.81 33.98
N GLN A 273 3.21 28.92 34.67
CA GLN A 273 3.95 29.49 35.81
C GLN A 273 3.98 28.56 37.01
N ALA A 274 2.94 27.73 37.21
CA ALA A 274 2.81 26.78 38.33
C ALA A 274 3.22 25.35 37.91
N SER A 275 4.32 25.21 37.16
CA SER A 275 4.73 23.94 36.60
C SER A 275 5.12 22.89 37.63
N PRO A 276 4.71 21.63 37.48
CA PRO A 276 5.08 20.54 38.37
C PRO A 276 6.58 20.22 38.29
N HIS A 277 7.14 19.73 39.41
CA HIS A 277 8.56 19.35 39.48
C HIS A 277 8.82 17.92 39.03
N HIS A 278 7.85 17.02 39.21
CA HIS A 278 7.93 15.60 38.83
C HIS A 278 6.67 15.18 38.12
N LEU A 279 6.85 14.49 36.99
CA LEU A 279 5.75 13.97 36.17
C LEU A 279 6.06 12.56 35.72
N LYS A 280 5.03 11.70 35.73
CA LYS A 280 5.07 10.35 35.20
C LYS A 280 3.88 10.10 34.27
N TYR A 281 4.15 9.66 33.06
CA TYR A 281 3.14 9.45 32.05
C TYR A 281 3.28 8.12 31.34
N THR A 282 2.18 7.67 30.72
CA THR A 282 2.13 6.49 29.86
C THR A 282 1.71 6.90 28.45
N LEU A 283 2.53 6.58 27.47
CA LEU A 283 2.30 6.83 26.04
C LEU A 283 2.07 5.52 25.32
N LYS A 284 0.88 5.29 24.78
CA LYS A 284 0.56 4.11 23.98
C LYS A 284 1.10 4.23 22.55
N LEU A 285 1.95 3.31 22.13
CA LEU A 285 2.56 3.34 20.80
C LEU A 285 1.55 3.13 19.67
N SER A 286 0.47 2.40 19.93
CA SER A 286 -0.61 2.17 18.96
C SER A 286 -1.27 3.44 18.43
N ASN A 287 -1.19 4.56 19.17
CA ASN A 287 -1.80 5.83 18.75
C ASN A 287 -0.98 6.56 17.69
N SER A 288 0.29 6.25 17.57
CA SER A 288 1.25 6.94 16.71
C SER A 288 1.90 6.05 15.64
N SER A 289 1.53 4.77 15.55
CA SER A 289 2.08 3.86 14.55
C SER A 289 1.53 4.12 13.15
N GLY A 290 2.39 4.08 12.14
CA GLY A 290 1.99 4.20 10.74
C GLY A 290 1.26 2.96 10.21
N ILE A 291 1.73 1.75 10.54
CA ILE A 291 1.17 0.46 10.10
C ILE A 291 0.33 -0.14 11.22
N LYS A 292 -0.97 -0.24 10.98
CA LYS A 292 -1.91 -0.93 11.88
C LYS A 292 -1.92 -2.44 11.60
N GLU A 293 -2.31 -3.27 12.56
CA GLU A 293 -2.38 -4.74 12.40
C GLU A 293 -3.16 -5.15 11.15
N LYS A 294 -4.30 -4.48 10.88
CA LYS A 294 -5.11 -4.72 9.67
C LYS A 294 -4.35 -4.43 8.38
N ASP A 295 -3.56 -3.37 8.34
CA ASP A 295 -2.77 -2.99 7.18
C ASP A 295 -1.56 -3.93 7.02
N ALA A 296 -0.94 -4.35 8.13
CA ALA A 296 0.13 -5.33 8.14
C ALA A 296 -0.29 -6.67 7.51
N VAL A 297 -1.51 -7.15 7.82
CA VAL A 297 -2.07 -8.37 7.20
C VAL A 297 -2.24 -8.21 5.69
N LYS A 298 -2.69 -7.05 5.22
CA LYS A 298 -2.83 -6.77 3.77
C LYS A 298 -1.48 -6.72 3.07
N ILE A 299 -0.51 -6.06 3.69
CA ILE A 299 0.87 -5.96 3.19
C ILE A 299 1.48 -7.36 3.11
N ASP A 300 1.42 -8.14 4.18
CA ASP A 300 1.92 -9.52 4.22
C ASP A 300 1.32 -10.38 3.09
N ALA A 301 0.01 -10.30 2.89
CA ALA A 301 -0.66 -11.03 1.82
C ALA A 301 -0.22 -10.59 0.41
N ALA A 302 0.09 -9.31 0.22
CA ALA A 302 0.60 -8.79 -1.05
C ALA A 302 2.06 -9.21 -1.31
N LEU A 303 2.92 -9.17 -0.28
CA LEU A 303 4.32 -9.59 -0.36
C LEU A 303 4.46 -11.09 -0.64
N LYS A 304 3.63 -11.93 -0.02
CA LYS A 304 3.55 -13.37 -0.31
C LYS A 304 3.14 -13.64 -1.76
N ALA A 305 2.21 -12.86 -2.31
CA ALA A 305 1.81 -12.97 -3.72
C ALA A 305 2.96 -12.60 -4.67
N LEU A 306 3.84 -11.67 -4.28
CA LEU A 306 5.04 -11.28 -5.01
C LEU A 306 6.24 -12.22 -4.77
N LYS A 307 6.10 -13.24 -3.91
CA LYS A 307 7.17 -14.15 -3.48
C LYS A 307 8.36 -13.43 -2.82
N ILE A 308 8.11 -12.33 -2.14
CA ILE A 308 9.11 -11.57 -1.42
C ILE A 308 9.24 -12.14 -0.01
N ALA A 309 10.47 -12.45 0.39
CA ALA A 309 10.77 -12.90 1.75
C ALA A 309 10.67 -11.73 2.75
N GLY A 310 10.37 -12.02 4.03
CA GLY A 310 10.47 -11.03 5.12
C GLY A 310 9.15 -10.52 5.68
N SER A 311 7.99 -10.98 5.20
CA SER A 311 6.68 -10.51 5.70
C SER A 311 6.21 -11.21 7.00
N ALA A 312 6.84 -12.34 7.38
CA ALA A 312 6.35 -13.16 8.49
C ALA A 312 6.39 -12.46 9.87
N SER A 313 7.34 -11.53 10.07
CA SER A 313 7.47 -10.75 11.31
C SER A 313 6.52 -9.54 11.36
N LEU A 314 6.18 -8.94 10.22
CA LEU A 314 5.41 -7.69 10.13
C LEU A 314 4.10 -7.72 10.91
N VAL A 315 3.31 -8.78 10.74
CA VAL A 315 2.01 -8.91 11.42
C VAL A 315 2.20 -9.10 12.92
N SER A 316 3.19 -9.88 13.34
CA SER A 316 3.50 -10.08 14.76
C SER A 316 4.03 -8.81 15.41
N GLU A 317 4.88 -8.06 14.73
CA GLU A 317 5.39 -6.77 15.19
C GLU A 317 4.30 -5.71 15.28
N ALA A 318 3.42 -5.60 14.28
CA ALA A 318 2.28 -4.68 14.33
C ALA A 318 1.32 -5.02 15.49
N ARG A 319 1.15 -6.31 15.80
CA ARG A 319 0.38 -6.77 16.95
C ARG A 319 1.08 -6.44 18.26
N SER A 320 2.39 -6.69 18.37
CA SER A 320 3.20 -6.32 19.53
C SER A 320 3.16 -4.80 19.76
N GLU A 321 3.35 -4.02 18.70
CA GLU A 321 3.30 -2.55 18.79
C GLU A 321 1.95 -2.05 19.35
N SER A 322 0.85 -2.72 19.04
CA SER A 322 -0.47 -2.38 19.57
C SER A 322 -0.61 -2.60 21.08
N ARG A 323 0.26 -3.41 21.68
CA ARG A 323 0.29 -3.73 23.12
C ARG A 323 1.38 -2.98 23.89
N ARG A 324 2.33 -2.38 23.18
CA ARG A 324 3.46 -1.66 23.75
C ARG A 324 3.10 -0.24 24.14
N PHE A 325 3.74 0.25 25.18
CA PHE A 325 3.65 1.63 25.61
C PHE A 325 4.97 2.08 26.21
N PHE A 326 5.24 3.38 26.13
CA PHE A 326 6.30 4.01 26.87
C PHE A 326 5.75 4.52 28.21
N GLU A 327 6.44 4.18 29.27
CA GLU A 327 6.34 4.88 30.55
C GLU A 327 7.51 5.83 30.62
N TYR A 328 7.25 7.11 30.78
CA TYR A 328 8.30 8.10 30.93
C TYR A 328 8.11 8.93 32.20
N GLU A 329 9.22 9.23 32.82
CA GLU A 329 9.36 9.93 34.07
C GLU A 329 10.29 11.12 33.86
N ILE A 330 9.88 12.31 34.36
CA ILE A 330 10.59 13.57 34.13
C ILE A 330 10.64 14.35 35.42
N ASP A 331 11.83 14.83 35.83
CA ASP A 331 12.08 15.79 36.90
C ASP A 331 12.60 17.10 36.30
N PHE A 332 12.04 18.22 36.82
CA PHE A 332 12.38 19.56 36.36
C PHE A 332 13.11 20.40 37.42
#